data_f3047edfa2df5263dd08362cfa0a9b00
#
_entry.id   f3047edfa2df5263dd08362cfa0a9b00
#
_cell.length_a   1.000
_cell.length_b   1.000
_cell.length_c   1.000
_cell.angle_alpha   90.00
_cell.angle_beta   90.00
_cell.angle_gamma   90.00
#
_symmetry.space_group_name_H-M   'P 1'
#
loop_
_entity.id
_entity.type
_entity.pdbx_description
1 polymer ?
#
loop_
_entity_poly.entity_id
_entity_poly.type
_entity_poly.pdbx_seq_one_letter_code
_entity_poly.pdbx_strand_id
1 'polypeptide(L)'
;MMLTRVPPASSDSERVTELFRTMLPHYLHERAHDWRFLAQRRRVCAMLNGRLGRVLDIGCGPGLMTETLVERGGEVWGVDFLESALAWARAEAEKASWGDRAHYVVGDAQALPFSAATFDTVIAMGVLEYLSDAQRFVSEARRVLQPGGLLVVAVPSRIAPYHLAQSFLDRFVGPPYRGIRRLVTGSVPRSHIPDHPRHPLAPWRLDRILARAQFLKHSSAFSHFCVYPLDRFFPDLSRRIDLRCTALEESSLLGWLGTQYIVAAVRGGEISAEASRDERSAAWN
;
A
#
# COMPACT_ATOMS: atom_id res chain seq x y z
N MET A 1 21.63 -18.33 8.35
CA MET A 1 20.35 -17.65 8.06
C MET A 1 19.39 -18.71 7.57
N MET A 2 18.52 -19.24 8.45
CA MET A 2 17.56 -20.29 8.09
C MET A 2 16.40 -19.68 7.31
N LEU A 3 16.32 -20.00 6.03
CA LEU A 3 15.14 -19.70 5.20
C LEU A 3 13.99 -20.59 5.68
N THR A 4 13.03 -20.04 6.38
CA THR A 4 11.80 -20.73 6.75
C THR A 4 10.97 -21.02 5.49
N ARG A 5 10.56 -22.28 5.32
CA ARG A 5 9.72 -22.74 4.20
C ARG A 5 8.44 -21.90 4.13
N VAL A 6 8.18 -21.30 2.97
CA VAL A 6 6.91 -20.62 2.67
C VAL A 6 5.77 -21.66 2.76
N PRO A 7 4.72 -21.43 3.54
CA PRO A 7 3.57 -22.34 3.60
C PRO A 7 2.85 -22.39 2.25
N PRO A 8 2.13 -23.49 1.93
CA PRO A 8 1.39 -23.61 0.67
C PRO A 8 0.31 -22.51 0.57
N ALA A 9 0.26 -21.88 -0.62
CA ALA A 9 -0.67 -20.81 -0.91
C ALA A 9 -2.13 -21.26 -0.77
N SER A 10 -2.98 -20.39 -0.20
CA SER A 10 -4.44 -20.56 -0.26
C SER A 10 -4.94 -20.32 -1.69
N SER A 11 -6.15 -20.80 -2.04
CA SER A 11 -6.75 -20.58 -3.37
C SER A 11 -6.86 -19.07 -3.74
N ASP A 12 -6.99 -18.20 -2.75
CA ASP A 12 -7.00 -16.76 -2.93
C ASP A 12 -5.61 -16.21 -3.24
N SER A 13 -4.57 -16.77 -2.62
CA SER A 13 -3.18 -16.42 -2.90
C SER A 13 -2.76 -16.76 -4.34
N GLU A 14 -3.22 -17.90 -4.87
CA GLU A 14 -2.95 -18.29 -6.27
C GLU A 14 -3.62 -17.34 -7.26
N ARG A 15 -4.86 -16.92 -7.00
CA ARG A 15 -5.59 -15.94 -7.82
C ARG A 15 -4.91 -14.57 -7.81
N VAL A 16 -4.45 -14.12 -6.66
CA VAL A 16 -3.69 -12.86 -6.52
C VAL A 16 -2.37 -12.96 -7.27
N THR A 17 -1.68 -14.09 -7.19
CA THR A 17 -0.43 -14.33 -7.93
C THR A 17 -0.63 -14.27 -9.44
N GLU A 18 -1.66 -14.92 -9.97
CA GLU A 18 -1.97 -14.91 -11.40
C GLU A 18 -2.37 -13.52 -11.89
N LEU A 19 -3.12 -12.78 -11.07
CA LEU A 19 -3.44 -11.39 -11.36
C LEU A 19 -2.16 -10.56 -11.56
N PHE A 20 -1.27 -10.55 -10.56
CA PHE A 20 -0.07 -9.71 -10.62
C PHE A 20 0.89 -10.16 -11.71
N ARG A 21 0.95 -11.47 -12.00
CA ARG A 21 1.68 -11.96 -13.18
C ARG A 21 1.14 -11.37 -14.49
N THR A 22 -0.18 -11.33 -14.63
CA THR A 22 -0.84 -10.76 -15.82
C THR A 22 -0.68 -9.23 -15.89
N MET A 23 -0.66 -8.56 -14.73
CA MET A 23 -0.52 -7.10 -14.65
C MET A 23 0.93 -6.61 -14.69
N LEU A 24 1.91 -7.49 -14.56
CA LEU A 24 3.32 -7.11 -14.50
C LEU A 24 3.75 -6.22 -15.68
N PRO A 25 3.40 -6.50 -16.95
CA PRO A 25 3.75 -5.62 -18.07
C PRO A 25 3.21 -4.20 -17.93
N HIS A 26 1.97 -4.05 -17.42
CA HIS A 26 1.39 -2.74 -17.12
C HIS A 26 2.18 -1.99 -16.02
N TYR A 27 2.55 -2.69 -14.95
CA TYR A 27 3.39 -2.11 -13.89
C TYR A 27 4.75 -1.63 -14.42
N LEU A 28 5.35 -2.39 -15.33
CA LEU A 28 6.65 -2.05 -15.89
C LEU A 28 6.62 -0.84 -16.83
N HIS A 29 5.57 -0.69 -17.63
CA HIS A 29 5.52 0.29 -18.72
C HIS A 29 4.68 1.52 -18.41
N GLU A 30 3.62 1.39 -17.63
CA GLU A 30 2.64 2.47 -17.45
C GLU A 30 2.63 3.02 -16.01
N ARG A 31 2.73 2.16 -14.99
CA ARG A 31 2.51 2.59 -13.61
C ARG A 31 3.55 3.57 -13.09
N ALA A 32 4.80 3.44 -13.49
CA ALA A 32 5.87 4.36 -13.09
C ALA A 32 5.55 5.83 -13.46
N HIS A 33 4.80 6.02 -14.55
CA HIS A 33 4.39 7.31 -15.08
C HIS A 33 2.92 7.67 -14.72
N ASP A 34 2.19 6.75 -14.09
CA ASP A 34 0.82 7.02 -13.66
C ASP A 34 0.82 8.13 -12.59
N TRP A 35 0.14 9.23 -12.89
CA TRP A 35 0.05 10.37 -11.98
C TRP A 35 -0.48 10.01 -10.59
N ARG A 36 -1.34 8.98 -10.48
CA ARG A 36 -1.87 8.49 -9.21
C ARG A 36 -0.77 7.85 -8.37
N PHE A 37 0.07 7.01 -8.99
CA PHE A 37 1.22 6.44 -8.31
C PHE A 37 2.21 7.52 -7.88
N LEU A 38 2.49 8.50 -8.75
CA LEU A 38 3.39 9.62 -8.44
C LEU A 38 2.86 10.49 -7.28
N ALA A 39 1.55 10.75 -7.23
CA ALA A 39 0.92 11.47 -6.13
C ALA A 39 1.02 10.69 -4.80
N GLN A 40 0.72 9.38 -4.83
CA GLN A 40 0.85 8.52 -3.67
C GLN A 40 2.30 8.43 -3.18
N ARG A 41 3.27 8.23 -4.09
CA ARG A 41 4.71 8.21 -3.80
C ARG A 41 5.15 9.51 -3.11
N ARG A 42 4.78 10.66 -3.70
CA ARG A 42 5.08 11.99 -3.11
C ARG A 42 4.57 12.08 -1.67
N ARG A 43 3.34 11.62 -1.42
CA ARG A 43 2.73 11.70 -0.10
C ARG A 43 3.37 10.76 0.90
N VAL A 44 3.62 9.52 0.53
CA VAL A 44 4.38 8.57 1.36
C VAL A 44 5.75 9.15 1.69
N CYS A 45 6.47 9.67 0.71
CA CYS A 45 7.78 10.30 0.93
C CYS A 45 7.73 11.51 1.87
N ALA A 46 6.67 12.30 1.86
CA ALA A 46 6.49 13.41 2.79
C ALA A 46 6.31 12.92 4.23
N MET A 47 5.67 11.77 4.44
CA MET A 47 5.47 11.17 5.76
C MET A 47 6.74 10.51 6.35
N LEU A 48 7.74 10.21 5.52
CA LEU A 48 8.99 9.55 5.97
C LEU A 48 9.93 10.47 6.76
N ASN A 49 9.65 11.78 6.86
CA ASN A 49 10.36 12.77 7.71
C ASN A 49 11.90 12.73 7.61
N GLY A 50 12.47 12.37 6.45
CA GLY A 50 13.91 12.39 6.20
C GLY A 50 14.76 11.31 6.91
N ARG A 51 14.17 10.48 7.77
CA ARG A 51 14.86 9.38 8.44
C ARG A 51 14.47 8.06 7.81
N LEU A 52 15.33 7.53 6.95
CA LEU A 52 15.02 6.27 6.30
C LEU A 52 15.72 5.09 6.98
N GLY A 53 17.03 5.18 7.25
CA GLY A 53 17.79 4.05 7.77
C GLY A 53 17.65 2.80 6.90
N ARG A 54 17.41 1.67 7.53
CA ARG A 54 17.07 0.41 6.88
C ARG A 54 15.59 0.37 6.59
N VAL A 55 15.24 0.36 5.31
CA VAL A 55 13.84 0.43 4.84
C VAL A 55 13.40 -0.93 4.32
N LEU A 56 12.23 -1.40 4.77
CA LEU A 56 11.54 -2.53 4.16
C LEU A 56 10.36 -2.03 3.32
N ASP A 57 10.36 -2.32 2.03
CA ASP A 57 9.24 -2.11 1.11
C ASP A 57 8.49 -3.44 0.91
N ILE A 58 7.32 -3.56 1.55
CA ILE A 58 6.49 -4.77 1.48
C ILE A 58 5.56 -4.68 0.26
N GLY A 59 5.59 -5.72 -0.59
CA GLY A 59 4.89 -5.70 -1.87
C GLY A 59 5.55 -4.74 -2.85
N CYS A 60 6.89 -4.73 -2.88
CA CYS A 60 7.67 -3.79 -3.67
C CYS A 60 7.46 -3.93 -5.19
N GLY A 61 6.91 -5.07 -5.66
CA GLY A 61 6.75 -5.36 -7.07
C GLY A 61 8.05 -5.18 -7.85
N PRO A 62 8.04 -4.46 -8.99
CA PRO A 62 9.26 -4.22 -9.78
C PRO A 62 10.14 -3.09 -9.21
N GLY A 63 9.99 -2.72 -7.94
CA GLY A 63 10.88 -1.78 -7.26
C GLY A 63 10.61 -0.29 -7.56
N LEU A 64 9.39 0.09 -7.90
CA LEU A 64 9.05 1.47 -8.29
C LEU A 64 9.29 2.53 -7.19
N MET A 65 9.35 2.13 -5.92
CA MET A 65 9.70 3.00 -4.80
C MET A 65 11.20 3.02 -4.50
N THR A 66 11.93 1.98 -4.88
CA THR A 66 13.30 1.73 -4.43
C THR A 66 14.25 2.87 -4.76
N GLU A 67 14.27 3.33 -6.02
CA GLU A 67 15.11 4.46 -6.44
C GLU A 67 14.90 5.67 -5.53
N THR A 68 13.64 6.09 -5.36
CA THR A 68 13.30 7.25 -4.53
C THR A 68 13.74 7.08 -3.06
N LEU A 69 13.68 5.87 -2.52
CA LEU A 69 14.08 5.59 -1.14
C LEU A 69 15.60 5.60 -0.99
N VAL A 70 16.32 5.05 -1.97
CA VAL A 70 17.78 5.05 -2.00
C VAL A 70 18.34 6.47 -2.18
N GLU A 71 17.77 7.27 -3.08
CA GLU A 71 18.15 8.68 -3.26
C GLU A 71 17.97 9.50 -1.98
N ARG A 72 16.99 9.14 -1.15
CA ARG A 72 16.75 9.76 0.15
C ARG A 72 17.64 9.23 1.28
N GLY A 73 18.60 8.39 0.97
CA GLY A 73 19.57 7.89 1.94
C GLY A 73 19.24 6.53 2.56
N GLY A 74 18.14 5.86 2.15
CA GLY A 74 17.76 4.55 2.67
C GLY A 74 18.65 3.42 2.14
N GLU A 75 18.83 2.38 2.93
CA GLU A 75 19.25 1.05 2.50
C GLU A 75 17.96 0.21 2.41
N VAL A 76 17.61 -0.29 1.23
CA VAL A 76 16.26 -0.76 0.92
C VAL A 76 16.21 -2.27 0.74
N TRP A 77 15.30 -2.92 1.45
CA TRP A 77 14.90 -4.30 1.22
C TRP A 77 13.50 -4.33 0.63
N GLY A 78 13.37 -4.86 -0.59
CA GLY A 78 12.08 -5.13 -1.20
C GLY A 78 11.66 -6.57 -0.95
N VAL A 79 10.44 -6.79 -0.49
CA VAL A 79 9.84 -8.13 -0.41
C VAL A 79 8.57 -8.18 -1.25
N ASP A 80 8.48 -9.22 -2.09
CA ASP A 80 7.29 -9.50 -2.89
C ASP A 80 7.14 -11.02 -3.04
N PHE A 81 5.92 -11.49 -3.28
CA PHE A 81 5.68 -12.92 -3.54
C PHE A 81 5.96 -13.32 -4.99
N LEU A 82 6.03 -12.34 -5.92
CA LEU A 82 6.18 -12.56 -7.34
C LEU A 82 7.66 -12.44 -7.76
N GLU A 83 8.35 -13.58 -7.90
CA GLU A 83 9.77 -13.62 -8.30
C GLU A 83 10.06 -12.89 -9.62
N SER A 84 9.13 -12.93 -10.60
CA SER A 84 9.32 -12.23 -11.88
C SER A 84 9.35 -10.71 -11.74
N ALA A 85 8.64 -10.16 -10.77
CA ALA A 85 8.70 -8.73 -10.45
C ALA A 85 10.03 -8.37 -9.78
N LEU A 86 10.50 -9.21 -8.86
CA LEU A 86 11.80 -9.03 -8.19
C LEU A 86 12.97 -9.19 -9.14
N ALA A 87 12.87 -10.10 -10.12
CA ALA A 87 13.90 -10.24 -11.16
C ALA A 87 14.06 -8.94 -11.96
N TRP A 88 12.96 -8.28 -12.29
CA TRP A 88 12.99 -6.96 -12.91
C TRP A 88 13.62 -5.91 -11.98
N ALA A 89 13.18 -5.87 -10.72
CA ALA A 89 13.70 -4.92 -9.74
C ALA A 89 15.22 -5.04 -9.55
N ARG A 90 15.75 -6.29 -9.52
CA ARG A 90 17.19 -6.53 -9.45
C ARG A 90 17.91 -6.02 -10.70
N ALA A 91 17.35 -6.31 -11.89
CA ALA A 91 17.95 -5.86 -13.14
C ALA A 91 18.00 -4.34 -13.28
N GLU A 92 16.96 -3.64 -12.79
CA GLU A 92 16.97 -2.16 -12.76
C GLU A 92 17.97 -1.63 -11.72
N ALA A 93 18.08 -2.25 -10.55
CA ALA A 93 19.03 -1.88 -9.51
C ALA A 93 20.50 -2.06 -9.99
N GLU A 94 20.78 -3.14 -10.73
CA GLU A 94 22.11 -3.39 -11.31
C GLU A 94 22.50 -2.37 -12.37
N LYS A 95 21.54 -1.88 -13.16
CA LYS A 95 21.77 -0.83 -14.16
C LYS A 95 22.02 0.53 -13.54
N ALA A 96 21.45 0.75 -12.38
CA ALA A 96 21.53 2.01 -11.66
C ALA A 96 22.73 2.01 -10.68
N SER A 97 23.24 3.17 -10.34
CA SER A 97 24.37 3.32 -9.42
C SER A 97 24.06 3.02 -7.95
N TRP A 98 22.86 2.52 -7.64
CA TRP A 98 22.38 2.24 -6.29
C TRP A 98 22.13 0.75 -5.99
N GLY A 99 22.59 -0.17 -6.88
CA GLY A 99 22.38 -1.61 -6.73
C GLY A 99 22.86 -2.20 -5.41
N ASP A 100 23.97 -1.71 -4.89
CA ASP A 100 24.51 -2.15 -3.59
C ASP A 100 23.65 -1.79 -2.37
N ARG A 101 22.68 -0.89 -2.57
CA ARG A 101 21.78 -0.39 -1.51
C ARG A 101 20.36 -0.90 -1.64
N ALA A 102 20.10 -1.78 -2.60
CA ALA A 102 18.80 -2.37 -2.84
C ALA A 102 18.89 -3.91 -2.85
N HIS A 103 18.11 -4.54 -1.98
CA HIS A 103 18.09 -5.98 -1.77
C HIS A 103 16.68 -6.50 -1.98
N TYR A 104 16.51 -7.61 -2.69
CA TYR A 104 15.19 -8.14 -3.02
C TYR A 104 15.05 -9.60 -2.60
N VAL A 105 13.96 -9.91 -1.87
CA VAL A 105 13.69 -11.23 -1.29
C VAL A 105 12.26 -11.66 -1.61
N VAL A 106 12.09 -12.89 -2.05
CA VAL A 106 10.75 -13.50 -2.17
C VAL A 106 10.20 -13.77 -0.79
N GLY A 107 8.97 -13.33 -0.53
CA GLY A 107 8.35 -13.55 0.76
C GLY A 107 6.86 -13.22 0.79
N ASP A 108 6.20 -13.74 1.83
CA ASP A 108 4.81 -13.41 2.15
C ASP A 108 4.77 -12.23 3.13
N ALA A 109 3.98 -11.22 2.83
CA ALA A 109 3.75 -10.07 3.70
C ALA A 109 3.18 -10.43 5.08
N GLN A 110 2.55 -11.63 5.19
CA GLN A 110 2.00 -12.17 6.43
C GLN A 110 2.97 -13.13 7.19
N ALA A 111 4.17 -13.35 6.62
CA ALA A 111 5.23 -14.17 7.21
C ALA A 111 6.61 -13.72 6.67
N LEU A 112 7.05 -12.54 7.12
CA LEU A 112 8.24 -11.87 6.59
C LEU A 112 9.53 -12.65 6.92
N PRO A 113 10.43 -12.88 5.93
CA PRO A 113 11.65 -13.67 6.12
C PRO A 113 12.79 -12.88 6.77
N PHE A 114 12.46 -12.00 7.71
CA PHE A 114 13.43 -11.14 8.40
C PHE A 114 13.36 -11.33 9.92
N SER A 115 14.46 -11.06 10.59
CA SER A 115 14.54 -11.07 12.05
C SER A 115 13.71 -9.92 12.66
N ALA A 116 13.35 -10.06 13.92
CA ALA A 116 12.69 -9.00 14.66
C ALA A 116 13.62 -7.77 14.78
N ALA A 117 13.01 -6.57 14.86
CA ALA A 117 13.72 -5.30 15.07
C ALA A 117 14.89 -5.08 14.09
N THR A 118 14.66 -5.35 12.80
CA THR A 118 15.67 -5.22 11.75
C THR A 118 15.61 -3.86 11.04
N PHE A 119 14.42 -3.28 10.90
CA PHE A 119 14.19 -2.10 10.06
C PHE A 119 13.82 -0.87 10.88
N ASP A 120 14.30 0.28 10.43
CA ASP A 120 13.94 1.60 10.98
C ASP A 120 12.60 2.07 10.39
N THR A 121 12.35 1.71 9.14
CA THR A 121 11.16 2.10 8.38
C THR A 121 10.58 0.92 7.63
N VAL A 122 9.27 0.78 7.66
CA VAL A 122 8.50 -0.18 6.83
C VAL A 122 7.48 0.59 6.02
N ILE A 123 7.40 0.33 4.72
CA ILE A 123 6.35 0.87 3.86
C ILE A 123 5.57 -0.27 3.20
N ALA A 124 4.28 -0.03 2.94
CA ALA A 124 3.44 -0.94 2.18
C ALA A 124 2.40 -0.13 1.38
N MET A 125 2.51 -0.15 0.07
CA MET A 125 1.66 0.62 -0.83
C MET A 125 0.79 -0.29 -1.69
N GLY A 126 -0.52 -0.37 -1.38
CA GLY A 126 -1.45 -1.17 -2.17
C GLY A 126 -1.25 -2.68 -2.00
N VAL A 127 -1.01 -3.12 -0.76
CA VAL A 127 -0.77 -4.52 -0.40
C VAL A 127 -1.93 -5.08 0.43
N LEU A 128 -2.35 -4.34 1.46
CA LEU A 128 -3.30 -4.85 2.46
C LEU A 128 -4.64 -5.27 1.88
N GLU A 129 -5.09 -4.64 0.80
CA GLU A 129 -6.35 -4.97 0.14
C GLU A 129 -6.35 -6.36 -0.53
N TYR A 130 -5.18 -6.96 -0.70
CA TYR A 130 -5.01 -8.29 -1.29
C TYR A 130 -4.75 -9.37 -0.24
N LEU A 131 -4.58 -8.99 1.03
CA LEU A 131 -4.31 -9.92 2.11
C LEU A 131 -5.59 -10.39 2.79
N SER A 132 -5.64 -11.67 3.11
CA SER A 132 -6.75 -12.27 3.85
C SER A 132 -6.76 -11.83 5.32
N ASP A 133 -5.59 -11.55 5.89
CA ASP A 133 -5.43 -11.19 7.31
C ASP A 133 -4.56 -9.95 7.49
N ALA A 134 -5.21 -8.79 7.55
CA ALA A 134 -4.55 -7.51 7.80
C ALA A 134 -3.93 -7.43 9.22
N GLN A 135 -4.45 -8.18 10.21
CA GLN A 135 -3.89 -8.18 11.56
C GLN A 135 -2.55 -8.91 11.58
N ARG A 136 -2.46 -10.03 10.87
CA ARG A 136 -1.22 -10.78 10.75
C ARG A 136 -0.14 -9.96 10.04
N PHE A 137 -0.50 -9.26 8.97
CA PHE A 137 0.40 -8.32 8.30
C PHE A 137 0.94 -7.25 9.28
N VAL A 138 0.05 -6.60 10.03
CA VAL A 138 0.46 -5.53 10.97
C VAL A 138 1.33 -6.10 12.09
N SER A 139 1.06 -7.34 12.56
CA SER A 139 1.90 -8.02 13.55
C SER A 139 3.30 -8.31 13.02
N GLU A 140 3.43 -8.75 11.77
CA GLU A 140 4.72 -8.98 11.12
C GLU A 140 5.48 -7.67 10.88
N ALA A 141 4.80 -6.62 10.38
CA ALA A 141 5.39 -5.29 10.24
C ALA A 141 5.92 -4.76 11.59
N ARG A 142 5.14 -4.95 12.68
CA ARG A 142 5.58 -4.61 14.03
C ARG A 142 6.80 -5.43 14.47
N ARG A 143 6.81 -6.72 14.20
CA ARG A 143 7.90 -7.61 14.59
C ARG A 143 9.23 -7.20 13.98
N VAL A 144 9.22 -6.88 12.68
CA VAL A 144 10.45 -6.54 11.94
C VAL A 144 10.92 -5.10 12.14
N LEU A 145 10.03 -4.17 12.53
CA LEU A 145 10.38 -2.80 12.88
C LEU A 145 11.15 -2.74 14.19
N GLN A 146 12.08 -1.82 14.32
CA GLN A 146 12.70 -1.46 15.60
C GLN A 146 11.69 -0.71 16.50
N PRO A 147 11.85 -0.76 17.84
CA PRO A 147 11.12 0.15 18.73
C PRO A 147 11.33 1.60 18.30
N GLY A 148 10.26 2.36 18.18
CA GLY A 148 10.30 3.73 17.63
C GLY A 148 10.40 3.81 16.11
N GLY A 149 10.46 2.69 15.39
CA GLY A 149 10.47 2.63 13.94
C GLY A 149 9.12 3.05 13.32
N LEU A 150 9.18 3.52 12.09
CA LEU A 150 8.05 4.08 11.36
C LEU A 150 7.42 3.06 10.40
N LEU A 151 6.12 2.89 10.48
CA LEU A 151 5.30 2.18 9.50
C LEU A 151 4.49 3.17 8.67
N VAL A 152 4.58 3.10 7.35
CA VAL A 152 3.71 3.86 6.43
C VAL A 152 2.92 2.89 5.57
N VAL A 153 1.59 2.98 5.65
CA VAL A 153 0.68 2.11 4.89
C VAL A 153 -0.25 2.95 4.03
N ALA A 154 -0.40 2.56 2.78
CA ALA A 154 -1.36 3.16 1.86
C ALA A 154 -2.36 2.11 1.36
N VAL A 155 -3.65 2.38 1.52
CA VAL A 155 -4.75 1.49 1.13
C VAL A 155 -5.86 2.25 0.41
N PRO A 156 -6.60 1.61 -0.52
CA PRO A 156 -7.82 2.18 -1.07
C PRO A 156 -8.85 2.45 0.04
N SER A 157 -9.41 3.65 0.06
CA SER A 157 -10.42 4.05 1.03
C SER A 157 -11.78 3.51 0.63
N ARG A 158 -12.32 2.55 1.40
CA ARG A 158 -13.65 1.97 1.14
C ARG A 158 -14.79 2.98 1.11
N ILE A 159 -14.63 4.08 1.84
CA ILE A 159 -15.68 5.10 2.00
C ILE A 159 -15.61 6.21 0.95
N ALA A 160 -14.59 6.24 0.11
CA ALA A 160 -14.46 7.26 -0.91
C ALA A 160 -15.68 7.25 -1.85
N PRO A 161 -16.33 8.40 -2.11
CA PRO A 161 -17.46 8.50 -3.01
C PRO A 161 -17.18 7.94 -4.41
N TYR A 162 -15.94 8.04 -4.86
CA TYR A 162 -15.44 7.42 -6.08
C TYR A 162 -15.72 5.91 -6.12
N HIS A 163 -15.32 5.18 -5.09
CA HIS A 163 -15.50 3.71 -5.04
C HIS A 163 -16.97 3.32 -4.84
N LEU A 164 -17.73 4.14 -4.13
CA LEU A 164 -19.17 3.94 -3.98
C LEU A 164 -19.89 4.14 -5.32
N ALA A 165 -19.59 5.24 -6.04
CA ALA A 165 -20.14 5.51 -7.36
C ALA A 165 -19.72 4.44 -8.39
N GLN A 166 -18.45 4.03 -8.36
CA GLN A 166 -17.98 2.94 -9.21
C GLN A 166 -18.74 1.65 -8.96
N SER A 167 -18.86 1.23 -7.70
CA SER A 167 -19.58 0.01 -7.34
C SER A 167 -21.05 0.06 -7.75
N PHE A 168 -21.70 1.21 -7.57
CA PHE A 168 -23.08 1.43 -8.00
C PHE A 168 -23.23 1.33 -9.51
N LEU A 169 -22.42 2.06 -10.27
CA LEU A 169 -22.49 2.07 -11.72
C LEU A 169 -22.12 0.71 -12.32
N ASP A 170 -21.10 0.04 -11.81
CA ASP A 170 -20.70 -1.29 -12.27
C ASP A 170 -21.81 -2.33 -12.03
N ARG A 171 -22.57 -2.19 -10.94
CA ARG A 171 -23.67 -3.11 -10.62
C ARG A 171 -24.94 -2.85 -11.43
N PHE A 172 -25.33 -1.60 -11.63
CA PHE A 172 -26.63 -1.24 -12.21
C PHE A 172 -26.54 -0.84 -13.68
N VAL A 173 -25.46 -0.19 -14.11
CA VAL A 173 -25.25 0.28 -15.48
C VAL A 173 -24.35 -0.66 -16.27
N GLY A 174 -23.38 -1.29 -15.63
CA GLY A 174 -22.43 -2.18 -16.25
C GLY A 174 -23.04 -3.38 -16.99
N PRO A 175 -24.00 -4.12 -16.41
CA PRO A 175 -24.64 -5.25 -17.12
C PRO A 175 -25.37 -4.85 -18.39
N PRO A 176 -26.28 -3.86 -18.41
CA PRO A 176 -26.95 -3.44 -19.64
C PRO A 176 -25.97 -2.85 -20.66
N TYR A 177 -24.98 -2.05 -20.22
CA TYR A 177 -23.96 -1.50 -21.10
C TYR A 177 -23.14 -2.61 -21.80
N ARG A 178 -22.70 -3.63 -21.07
CA ARG A 178 -21.99 -4.79 -21.65
C ARG A 178 -22.87 -5.57 -22.63
N GLY A 179 -24.15 -5.70 -22.32
CA GLY A 179 -25.14 -6.34 -23.21
C GLY A 179 -25.29 -5.59 -24.53
N ILE A 180 -25.55 -4.29 -24.47
CA ILE A 180 -25.69 -3.42 -25.65
C ILE A 180 -24.42 -3.41 -26.48
N ARG A 181 -23.26 -3.23 -25.83
CA ARG A 181 -21.98 -3.22 -26.52
C ARG A 181 -21.67 -4.55 -27.20
N ARG A 182 -21.96 -5.68 -26.55
CA ARG A 182 -21.85 -7.02 -27.18
C ARG A 182 -22.68 -7.14 -28.45
N LEU A 183 -23.91 -6.60 -28.44
CA LEU A 183 -24.79 -6.60 -29.58
C LEU A 183 -24.28 -5.71 -30.72
N VAL A 184 -23.74 -4.54 -30.41
CA VAL A 184 -23.30 -3.55 -31.40
C VAL A 184 -21.92 -3.83 -31.97
N THR A 185 -20.95 -4.26 -31.13
CA THR A 185 -19.55 -4.39 -31.53
C THR A 185 -19.06 -5.83 -31.59
N GLY A 186 -19.89 -6.81 -31.22
CA GLY A 186 -19.49 -8.22 -31.10
C GLY A 186 -18.44 -8.49 -30.00
N SER A 187 -17.99 -7.45 -29.28
CA SER A 187 -16.94 -7.54 -28.27
C SER A 187 -17.43 -7.15 -26.88
N VAL A 188 -17.04 -7.91 -25.88
CA VAL A 188 -17.18 -7.53 -24.47
C VAL A 188 -15.90 -6.80 -24.08
N PRO A 189 -15.96 -5.60 -23.47
CA PRO A 189 -14.76 -5.00 -22.89
C PRO A 189 -14.20 -6.00 -21.88
N ARG A 190 -13.00 -6.49 -22.09
CA ARG A 190 -12.27 -7.12 -21.01
C ARG A 190 -12.08 -6.02 -19.95
N SER A 191 -12.74 -6.16 -18.82
CA SER A 191 -12.29 -5.45 -17.64
C SER A 191 -10.83 -5.86 -17.47
N HIS A 192 -9.90 -4.92 -17.62
CA HIS A 192 -8.46 -5.22 -17.57
C HIS A 192 -8.00 -5.70 -16.18
N ILE A 193 -8.91 -5.78 -15.23
CA ILE A 193 -8.66 -6.25 -13.89
C ILE A 193 -9.60 -7.45 -13.66
N PRO A 194 -9.06 -8.68 -13.57
CA PRO A 194 -9.83 -9.84 -13.18
C PRO A 194 -10.56 -9.61 -11.85
N ASP A 195 -11.75 -10.19 -11.71
CA ASP A 195 -12.49 -10.24 -10.44
C ASP A 195 -11.63 -11.00 -9.41
N HIS A 196 -10.94 -10.26 -8.56
CA HIS A 196 -10.24 -10.87 -7.43
C HIS A 196 -10.63 -10.16 -6.16
N PRO A 197 -10.54 -10.91 -5.06
CA PRO A 197 -10.97 -10.40 -3.78
C PRO A 197 -10.06 -9.23 -3.36
N ARG A 198 -10.58 -8.01 -3.49
CA ARG A 198 -10.04 -6.87 -2.78
C ARG A 198 -10.80 -6.75 -1.47
N HIS A 199 -10.06 -6.65 -0.40
CA HIS A 199 -10.61 -6.37 0.93
C HIS A 199 -10.37 -4.91 1.30
N PRO A 200 -11.10 -3.93 0.67
CA PRO A 200 -10.89 -2.53 0.95
C PRO A 200 -11.18 -2.25 2.42
N LEU A 201 -10.27 -1.58 3.08
CA LEU A 201 -10.38 -1.24 4.48
C LEU A 201 -10.96 0.17 4.63
N ALA A 202 -11.88 0.33 5.59
CA ALA A 202 -12.25 1.65 6.04
C ALA A 202 -11.09 2.24 6.87
N PRO A 203 -10.78 3.55 6.74
CA PRO A 203 -9.67 4.18 7.47
C PRO A 203 -9.66 3.88 8.97
N TRP A 204 -10.80 4.01 9.64
CA TRP A 204 -10.92 3.73 11.08
C TRP A 204 -10.69 2.26 11.44
N ARG A 205 -10.93 1.33 10.51
CA ARG A 205 -10.67 -0.09 10.73
C ARG A 205 -9.16 -0.35 10.71
N LEU A 206 -8.44 0.24 9.77
CA LEU A 206 -6.99 0.17 9.73
C LEU A 206 -6.37 0.81 10.98
N ASP A 207 -6.82 2.02 11.34
CA ASP A 207 -6.36 2.72 12.55
C ASP A 207 -6.58 1.87 13.82
N ARG A 208 -7.73 1.17 13.92
CA ARG A 208 -8.00 0.26 15.04
C ARG A 208 -7.08 -0.96 15.05
N ILE A 209 -6.76 -1.53 13.89
CA ILE A 209 -5.82 -2.65 13.78
C ILE A 209 -4.43 -2.19 14.23
N LEU A 210 -3.97 -1.03 13.77
CA LEU A 210 -2.69 -0.45 14.16
C LEU A 210 -2.62 -0.17 15.67
N ALA A 211 -3.66 0.44 16.23
CA ALA A 211 -3.73 0.71 17.68
C ALA A 211 -3.70 -0.56 18.53
N ARG A 212 -4.43 -1.63 18.11
CA ARG A 212 -4.39 -2.93 18.80
C ARG A 212 -3.00 -3.58 18.75
N ALA A 213 -2.26 -3.34 17.68
CA ALA A 213 -0.87 -3.75 17.54
C ALA A 213 0.10 -2.76 18.17
N GLN A 214 -0.36 -1.85 19.03
CA GLN A 214 0.48 -0.88 19.76
C GLN A 214 1.30 0.05 18.84
N PHE A 215 0.78 0.38 17.68
CA PHE A 215 1.27 1.49 16.89
C PHE A 215 0.62 2.79 17.33
N LEU A 216 1.41 3.84 17.44
CA LEU A 216 0.95 5.19 17.71
C LEU A 216 0.83 5.94 16.39
N LYS A 217 -0.39 6.33 16.02
CA LYS A 217 -0.64 7.09 14.80
C LYS A 217 0.08 8.43 14.89
N HIS A 218 0.99 8.67 13.95
CA HIS A 218 1.76 9.89 13.85
C HIS A 218 1.08 10.91 12.94
N SER A 219 0.68 10.48 11.73
CA SER A 219 -0.02 11.32 10.77
C SER A 219 -0.88 10.47 9.84
N SER A 220 -1.83 11.10 9.17
CA SER A 220 -2.58 10.45 8.10
C SER A 220 -3.00 11.47 7.07
N ALA A 221 -3.18 11.00 5.83
CA ALA A 221 -3.66 11.81 4.74
C ALA A 221 -4.52 10.99 3.79
N PHE A 222 -5.29 11.70 2.99
CA PHE A 222 -5.96 11.13 1.84
C PHE A 222 -5.30 11.64 0.56
N SER A 223 -5.39 10.88 -0.49
CA SER A 223 -4.88 11.26 -1.80
C SER A 223 -5.80 10.78 -2.93
N HIS A 224 -5.52 11.24 -4.15
CA HIS A 224 -6.29 10.92 -5.34
C HIS A 224 -7.74 11.41 -5.25
N PHE A 225 -7.90 12.72 -5.33
CA PHE A 225 -9.21 13.36 -5.40
C PHE A 225 -9.72 13.34 -6.85
N CYS A 226 -10.42 12.28 -7.20
CA CYS A 226 -10.97 12.10 -8.53
C CYS A 226 -12.46 11.75 -8.49
N VAL A 227 -13.15 12.01 -9.59
CA VAL A 227 -14.58 11.79 -9.74
C VAL A 227 -14.81 10.69 -10.77
N TYR A 228 -15.44 9.60 -10.35
CA TYR A 228 -15.84 8.54 -11.27
C TYR A 228 -17.10 8.94 -12.04
N PRO A 229 -17.18 8.72 -13.36
CA PRO A 229 -16.18 8.12 -14.24
C PRO A 229 -15.30 9.12 -15.01
N LEU A 230 -15.24 10.39 -14.58
CA LEU A 230 -14.50 11.46 -15.26
C LEU A 230 -13.01 11.13 -15.43
N ASP A 231 -12.40 10.51 -14.44
CA ASP A 231 -10.99 10.11 -14.49
C ASP A 231 -10.68 9.13 -15.63
N ARG A 232 -11.68 8.36 -16.05
CA ARG A 232 -11.54 7.39 -17.14
C ARG A 232 -11.62 8.04 -18.52
N PHE A 233 -12.43 9.10 -18.65
CA PHE A 233 -12.64 9.79 -19.94
C PHE A 233 -11.77 11.04 -20.06
N PHE A 234 -11.44 11.69 -18.96
CA PHE A 234 -10.69 12.94 -18.90
C PHE A 234 -9.57 12.89 -17.85
N PRO A 235 -8.51 12.06 -18.07
CA PRO A 235 -7.44 11.86 -17.09
C PRO A 235 -6.71 13.15 -16.74
N ASP A 236 -6.47 14.04 -17.71
CA ASP A 236 -5.80 15.31 -17.48
C ASP A 236 -6.63 16.28 -16.63
N LEU A 237 -7.96 16.29 -16.80
CA LEU A 237 -8.85 17.06 -15.94
C LEU A 237 -8.83 16.52 -14.52
N SER A 238 -8.90 15.20 -14.35
CA SER A 238 -8.81 14.56 -13.04
C SER A 238 -7.50 14.84 -12.33
N ARG A 239 -6.38 14.82 -13.06
CA ARG A 239 -5.07 15.22 -12.53
C ARG A 239 -5.06 16.68 -12.06
N ARG A 240 -5.66 17.61 -12.82
CA ARG A 240 -5.76 19.02 -12.42
C ARG A 240 -6.62 19.21 -11.19
N ILE A 241 -7.71 18.46 -11.07
CA ILE A 241 -8.56 18.45 -9.87
C ILE A 241 -7.75 17.97 -8.68
N ASP A 242 -7.08 16.81 -8.78
CA ASP A 242 -6.24 16.26 -7.73
C ASP A 242 -5.20 17.27 -7.23
N LEU A 243 -4.47 17.91 -8.17
CA LEU A 243 -3.47 18.91 -7.83
C LEU A 243 -4.05 20.13 -7.08
N ARG A 244 -5.29 20.54 -7.40
CA ARG A 244 -5.98 21.63 -6.69
C ARG A 244 -6.51 21.21 -5.32
N CYS A 245 -6.78 19.92 -5.16
CA CYS A 245 -7.28 19.36 -3.92
C CYS A 245 -6.17 18.94 -2.93
N THR A 246 -4.89 19.20 -3.23
CA THR A 246 -3.77 18.85 -2.33
C THR A 246 -3.92 19.48 -0.94
N ALA A 247 -4.53 20.66 -0.82
CA ALA A 247 -4.84 21.27 0.47
C ALA A 247 -5.87 20.46 1.31
N LEU A 248 -6.63 19.56 0.69
CA LEU A 248 -7.59 18.70 1.36
C LEU A 248 -6.98 17.40 1.88
N GLU A 249 -5.76 17.07 1.49
CA GLU A 249 -5.09 15.81 1.81
C GLU A 249 -5.02 15.56 3.34
N GLU A 250 -4.81 16.60 4.11
CA GLU A 250 -4.73 16.55 5.58
C GLU A 250 -6.05 16.96 6.27
N SER A 251 -7.05 17.38 5.49
CA SER A 251 -8.33 17.79 6.03
C SER A 251 -9.09 16.61 6.63
N SER A 252 -9.44 16.71 7.91
CA SER A 252 -10.30 15.73 8.58
C SER A 252 -11.74 15.74 8.06
N LEU A 253 -12.21 16.87 7.51
CA LEU A 253 -13.60 17.05 7.06
C LEU A 253 -13.83 16.63 5.62
N LEU A 254 -12.87 16.90 4.73
CA LEU A 254 -13.01 16.64 3.29
C LEU A 254 -12.04 15.60 2.74
N GLY A 255 -11.03 15.23 3.53
CA GLY A 255 -10.05 14.21 3.14
C GLY A 255 -10.66 12.88 2.70
N TRP A 256 -11.79 12.48 3.31
CA TRP A 256 -12.51 11.24 2.97
C TRP A 256 -13.00 11.18 1.50
N LEU A 257 -13.00 12.31 0.77
CA LEU A 257 -13.26 12.34 -0.67
C LEU A 257 -12.13 11.70 -1.47
N GLY A 258 -10.92 11.64 -0.91
CA GLY A 258 -9.77 10.97 -1.54
C GLY A 258 -9.94 9.46 -1.61
N THR A 259 -9.49 8.87 -2.72
CA THR A 259 -9.67 7.42 -2.99
C THR A 259 -8.66 6.54 -2.27
N GLN A 260 -7.58 7.12 -1.75
CA GLN A 260 -6.54 6.42 -1.01
C GLN A 260 -6.41 7.01 0.40
N TYR A 261 -6.29 6.15 1.38
CA TYR A 261 -5.94 6.51 2.75
C TYR A 261 -4.51 6.09 3.03
N ILE A 262 -3.71 7.02 3.53
CA ILE A 262 -2.30 6.81 3.88
C ILE A 262 -2.15 7.13 5.36
N VAL A 263 -1.52 6.26 6.11
CA VAL A 263 -1.25 6.44 7.53
C VAL A 263 0.19 6.15 7.84
N ALA A 264 0.80 7.04 8.62
CA ALA A 264 2.10 6.84 9.23
C ALA A 264 1.91 6.61 10.72
N ALA A 265 2.51 5.55 11.24
CA ALA A 265 2.40 5.16 12.63
C ALA A 265 3.76 4.68 13.18
N VAL A 266 4.07 5.06 14.40
CA VAL A 266 5.33 4.71 15.07
C VAL A 266 5.11 3.47 15.93
N ARG A 267 6.01 2.49 15.85
CA ARG A 267 6.00 1.35 16.76
C ARG A 267 6.20 1.83 18.20
N GLY A 268 5.15 1.72 19.03
CA GLY A 268 5.26 1.96 20.47
C GLY A 268 6.32 1.03 21.09
N GLY A 269 7.10 1.57 22.04
CA GLY A 269 7.97 0.76 22.89
C GLY A 269 7.15 -0.25 23.69
N GLU A 270 7.77 -1.30 24.18
CA GLU A 270 7.22 -2.09 25.28
C GLU A 270 7.04 -1.12 26.45
N ILE A 271 5.78 -0.81 26.78
CA ILE A 271 5.49 -0.13 28.04
C ILE A 271 5.97 -1.12 29.10
N SER A 272 7.08 -0.82 29.77
CA SER A 272 7.48 -1.60 30.93
C SER A 272 6.28 -1.61 31.87
N ALA A 273 5.89 -2.78 32.34
CA ALA A 273 4.73 -2.97 33.23
C ALA A 273 4.78 -2.10 34.51
N GLU A 274 5.90 -1.43 34.76
CA GLU A 274 6.14 -0.46 35.83
C GLU A 274 5.54 0.93 35.52
N ALA A 275 5.66 1.45 34.29
CA ALA A 275 5.13 2.77 33.95
C ALA A 275 3.59 2.82 34.00
N SER A 276 2.91 1.71 33.70
CA SER A 276 1.44 1.64 33.74
C SER A 276 0.86 1.53 35.17
N ARG A 277 1.68 1.29 36.18
CA ARG A 277 1.26 1.30 37.61
C ARG A 277 1.34 2.71 38.19
N ASP A 278 2.33 3.51 37.81
CA ASP A 278 2.49 4.87 38.35
C ASP A 278 1.46 5.85 37.78
N GLU A 279 1.08 5.74 36.50
CA GLU A 279 0.01 6.59 35.93
C GLU A 279 -1.39 6.27 36.50
N ARG A 280 -1.65 5.03 36.90
CA ARG A 280 -2.93 4.66 37.54
C ARG A 280 -3.00 5.03 38.99
N SER A 281 -1.87 5.20 39.67
CA SER A 281 -1.84 5.68 41.07
C SER A 281 -1.95 7.20 41.17
N ALA A 282 -1.53 7.94 40.14
CA ALA A 282 -1.61 9.40 40.09
C ALA A 282 -3.01 9.93 39.69
N ALA A 283 -3.88 9.10 39.14
CA ALA A 283 -5.23 9.49 38.72
C ALA A 283 -6.29 9.35 39.84
N TRP A 284 -5.93 8.94 41.07
CA TRP A 284 -6.82 8.69 42.19
C TRP A 284 -6.38 9.38 43.52
N ASN A 285 -5.56 10.45 43.44
CA ASN A 285 -5.28 11.32 44.57
C ASN A 285 -5.71 12.75 44.26
#